data_ab0c79414e7de5102a762d5062a81b70
#
_entry.id   ab0c79414e7de5102a762d5062a81b70
#
_cell.length_a   1.000
_cell.length_b   1.000
_cell.length_c   1.000
_cell.angle_alpha   90.00
_cell.angle_beta   90.00
_cell.angle_gamma   90.00
#
_symmetry.space_group_name_H-M   'P 1'
#
loop_
_entity.id
_entity.type
_entity.pdbx_description
1 polymer ?
#
loop_
_entity_poly.entity_id
_entity_poly.type
_entity_poly.pdbx_seq_one_letter_code
_entity_poly.pdbx_strand_id
1 'polypeptide(L)'
;MSPMNKGIQSRVYVFDSNAGTKGSPEASGLYITSSPGVLTGSDGYKMFLSNGTYNFYAVSDNFSTIPPTFTSGVSEPLFNGIDYLWWSAIQQDVNSSQINIPIVYGHVATQVVVELTGGEGITINQLVSAMITPPVVGATMDLGTGVITPATAFGKADKMGINGLTAQYILLPIRHSAPMTLTLEISADNENSTRTYTTQIPLPDGELKAGNSYLFKAVINGNSVTLASVNVKDWTDVDETGKPLYPTQN
;
A
#
# COMPACT_ATOMS: atom_id res chain seq x y z
N MET A 1 -10.49 -7.85 -9.95
CA MET A 1 -10.61 -7.50 -8.52
C MET A 1 -10.64 -8.78 -7.71
N SER A 2 -9.72 -8.92 -6.79
CA SER A 2 -9.69 -10.06 -5.87
C SER A 2 -10.50 -9.72 -4.61
N PRO A 3 -11.26 -10.66 -4.03
CA PRO A 3 -11.94 -10.42 -2.77
C PRO A 3 -10.92 -10.25 -1.64
N MET A 4 -11.18 -9.32 -0.74
CA MET A 4 -10.37 -9.10 0.45
C MET A 4 -10.31 -10.38 1.31
N ASN A 5 -9.13 -10.74 1.78
CA ASN A 5 -8.94 -11.96 2.58
C ASN A 5 -9.68 -11.93 3.91
N LYS A 6 -9.99 -13.11 4.45
CA LYS A 6 -10.59 -13.25 5.79
C LYS A 6 -9.67 -12.64 6.87
N GLY A 7 -10.26 -11.94 7.83
CA GLY A 7 -9.55 -11.36 8.98
C GLY A 7 -9.04 -9.93 8.75
N ILE A 8 -9.18 -9.39 7.54
CA ILE A 8 -8.80 -8.00 7.25
C ILE A 8 -9.79 -7.04 7.91
N GLN A 9 -9.29 -6.02 8.58
CA GLN A 9 -10.10 -5.01 9.23
C GLN A 9 -10.32 -3.77 8.36
N SER A 10 -11.48 -3.17 8.51
CA SER A 10 -11.88 -1.94 7.82
C SER A 10 -12.65 -1.04 8.78
N ARG A 11 -12.43 0.25 8.70
CA ARG A 11 -13.24 1.25 9.41
C ARG A 11 -14.13 1.97 8.41
N VAL A 12 -15.42 2.02 8.71
CA VAL A 12 -16.42 2.71 7.89
C VAL A 12 -16.90 3.95 8.64
N TYR A 13 -16.99 5.06 7.91
CA TYR A 13 -17.51 6.34 8.38
C TYR A 13 -18.70 6.76 7.50
N VAL A 14 -19.71 7.33 8.12
CA VAL A 14 -20.91 7.83 7.44
C VAL A 14 -21.16 9.27 7.85
N PHE A 15 -21.38 10.13 6.87
CA PHE A 15 -21.69 11.54 7.08
C PHE A 15 -23.00 11.87 6.34
N ASP A 16 -23.75 12.84 6.85
CA ASP A 16 -24.86 13.43 6.09
C ASP A 16 -24.36 13.91 4.72
N SER A 17 -25.17 13.71 3.69
CA SER A 17 -24.79 14.03 2.31
C SER A 17 -24.41 15.50 2.07
N ASN A 18 -24.90 16.41 2.90
CA ASN A 18 -24.60 17.83 2.86
C ASN A 18 -23.42 18.23 3.77
N ALA A 19 -22.94 17.28 4.61
CA ALA A 19 -21.80 17.51 5.49
C ALA A 19 -20.50 17.00 4.86
N GLY A 20 -19.43 17.76 5.01
CA GLY A 20 -18.09 17.28 4.69
C GLY A 20 -17.51 16.42 5.80
N THR A 21 -16.42 15.71 5.51
CA THR A 21 -15.71 14.82 6.45
C THR A 21 -15.08 15.53 7.65
N LYS A 22 -15.07 16.87 7.69
CA LYS A 22 -14.51 17.67 8.80
C LYS A 22 -15.37 17.70 10.05
N GLY A 23 -16.68 17.40 9.91
CA GLY A 23 -17.61 17.31 11.02
C GLY A 23 -17.52 15.95 11.77
N SER A 24 -18.43 15.77 12.73
CA SER A 24 -18.60 14.45 13.34
C SER A 24 -19.36 13.53 12.38
N PRO A 25 -18.97 12.27 12.24
CA PRO A 25 -19.74 11.31 11.47
C PRO A 25 -21.08 11.00 12.18
N GLU A 26 -22.14 10.78 11.40
CA GLU A 26 -23.43 10.26 11.88
C GLU A 26 -23.29 8.86 12.46
N ALA A 27 -22.40 8.06 11.86
CA ALA A 27 -22.03 6.74 12.35
C ALA A 27 -20.62 6.39 11.94
N SER A 28 -19.93 5.62 12.77
CA SER A 28 -18.66 4.99 12.42
C SER A 28 -18.53 3.64 13.12
N GLY A 29 -17.88 2.69 12.46
CA GLY A 29 -17.69 1.36 13.02
C GLY A 29 -16.55 0.60 12.44
N LEU A 30 -16.05 -0.38 13.21
CA LEU A 30 -15.05 -1.33 12.79
C LEU A 30 -15.71 -2.57 12.21
N TYR A 31 -15.24 -3.01 11.08
CA TYR A 31 -15.68 -4.20 10.37
C TYR A 31 -14.52 -5.15 10.14
N ILE A 32 -14.83 -6.43 10.01
CA ILE A 32 -13.84 -7.47 9.71
C ILE A 32 -14.35 -8.34 8.57
N THR A 33 -13.48 -8.76 7.69
CA THR A 33 -13.79 -9.71 6.64
C THR A 33 -14.02 -11.10 7.25
N SER A 34 -15.26 -11.52 7.36
CA SER A 34 -15.66 -12.81 7.96
C SER A 34 -15.40 -14.00 7.01
N SER A 35 -15.50 -13.76 5.71
CA SER A 35 -15.08 -14.64 4.61
C SER A 35 -14.63 -13.77 3.44
N PRO A 36 -13.90 -14.30 2.46
CA PRO A 36 -13.41 -13.48 1.35
C PRO A 36 -14.51 -12.63 0.70
N GLY A 37 -14.31 -11.30 0.72
CA GLY A 37 -15.24 -10.32 0.16
C GLY A 37 -16.50 -10.02 1.00
N VAL A 38 -16.64 -10.57 2.23
CA VAL A 38 -17.80 -10.33 3.10
C VAL A 38 -17.36 -9.59 4.36
N LEU A 39 -17.71 -8.32 4.47
CA LEU A 39 -17.49 -7.50 5.66
C LEU A 39 -18.67 -7.66 6.66
N THR A 40 -18.35 -7.92 7.92
CA THR A 40 -19.29 -7.93 9.03
C THR A 40 -18.80 -7.00 10.14
N GLY A 41 -19.72 -6.41 10.90
CA GLY A 41 -19.34 -5.57 12.04
C GLY A 41 -18.50 -6.34 13.06
N SER A 42 -17.38 -5.77 13.47
CA SER A 42 -16.52 -6.36 14.51
C SER A 42 -17.27 -6.41 15.83
N ASP A 43 -17.08 -7.49 16.59
CA ASP A 43 -17.72 -7.71 17.91
C ASP A 43 -19.26 -7.54 17.91
N GLY A 44 -19.87 -7.88 16.79
CA GLY A 44 -21.32 -7.78 16.63
C GLY A 44 -21.84 -6.37 16.37
N TYR A 45 -20.95 -5.42 16.03
CA TYR A 45 -21.36 -4.05 15.69
C TYR A 45 -22.37 -4.04 14.56
N LYS A 46 -23.40 -3.22 14.71
CA LYS A 46 -24.41 -2.93 13.68
C LYS A 46 -24.53 -1.43 13.52
N MET A 47 -24.41 -0.96 12.30
CA MET A 47 -24.60 0.44 11.97
C MET A 47 -26.08 0.73 11.79
N PHE A 48 -26.61 1.70 12.53
CA PHE A 48 -27.98 2.17 12.39
C PHE A 48 -27.96 3.62 11.92
N LEU A 49 -28.75 3.90 10.90
CA LEU A 49 -28.95 5.23 10.32
C LEU A 49 -30.44 5.50 10.21
N SER A 50 -30.86 6.73 10.39
CA SER A 50 -32.20 7.19 10.05
C SER A 50 -32.39 7.19 8.52
N ASN A 51 -33.64 7.27 8.06
CA ASN A 51 -33.90 7.50 6.64
C ASN A 51 -33.27 8.83 6.21
N GLY A 52 -32.52 8.81 5.12
CA GLY A 52 -31.79 10.00 4.64
C GLY A 52 -30.82 9.65 3.54
N THR A 53 -30.09 10.66 3.07
CA THR A 53 -29.03 10.52 2.07
C THR A 53 -27.67 10.77 2.71
N TYR A 54 -26.72 9.86 2.51
CA TYR A 54 -25.45 9.85 3.21
C TYR A 54 -24.24 9.65 2.28
N ASN A 55 -23.09 10.09 2.76
CA ASN A 55 -21.78 9.80 2.16
C ASN A 55 -21.06 8.76 3.02
N PHE A 56 -20.64 7.67 2.40
CA PHE A 56 -19.92 6.58 3.04
C PHE A 56 -18.44 6.62 2.64
N TYR A 57 -17.57 6.37 3.59
CA TYR A 57 -16.14 6.24 3.39
C TYR A 57 -15.64 5.01 4.13
N ALA A 58 -14.72 4.28 3.53
CA ALA A 58 -14.11 3.13 4.18
C ALA A 58 -12.59 3.15 3.99
N VAL A 59 -11.87 2.79 5.05
CA VAL A 59 -10.41 2.71 5.08
C VAL A 59 -9.99 1.38 5.67
N SER A 60 -8.95 0.79 5.10
CA SER A 60 -8.31 -0.44 5.59
C SER A 60 -6.79 -0.30 5.44
N ASP A 61 -6.04 -1.02 6.26
CA ASP A 61 -4.59 -1.22 6.08
C ASP A 61 -4.26 -2.55 5.40
N ASN A 62 -5.29 -3.17 4.81
CA ASN A 62 -5.22 -4.48 4.16
C ASN A 62 -4.63 -5.58 5.07
N PHE A 63 -4.82 -5.44 6.37
CA PHE A 63 -4.29 -6.35 7.38
C PHE A 63 -5.30 -6.58 8.52
N SER A 64 -4.92 -7.41 9.49
CA SER A 64 -5.74 -7.70 10.68
C SER A 64 -5.62 -6.64 11.79
N THR A 65 -4.81 -5.61 11.59
CA THR A 65 -4.67 -4.48 12.51
C THR A 65 -5.83 -3.51 12.38
N ILE A 66 -6.01 -2.67 13.39
CA ILE A 66 -7.04 -1.62 13.37
C ILE A 66 -6.59 -0.52 12.41
N PRO A 67 -7.40 -0.19 11.37
CA PRO A 67 -7.08 0.87 10.43
C PRO A 67 -6.96 2.24 11.11
N PRO A 68 -6.23 3.20 10.51
CA PRO A 68 -6.02 4.52 11.09
C PRO A 68 -7.33 5.22 11.42
N THR A 69 -7.33 5.99 12.51
CA THR A 69 -8.44 6.84 12.91
C THR A 69 -8.35 8.20 12.22
N PHE A 70 -9.52 8.85 12.07
CA PHE A 70 -9.64 10.17 11.45
C PHE A 70 -10.26 11.16 12.42
N THR A 71 -9.67 12.34 12.51
CA THR A 71 -10.21 13.49 13.25
C THR A 71 -10.37 14.65 12.30
N SER A 72 -11.58 15.22 12.22
CA SER A 72 -11.89 16.30 11.29
C SER A 72 -11.48 16.00 9.83
N GLY A 73 -11.70 14.75 9.40
CA GLY A 73 -11.41 14.29 8.05
C GLY A 73 -9.94 14.00 7.75
N VAL A 74 -9.05 14.08 8.74
CA VAL A 74 -7.61 13.83 8.58
C VAL A 74 -7.20 12.62 9.40
N SER A 75 -6.42 11.72 8.81
CA SER A 75 -5.91 10.54 9.51
C SER A 75 -4.88 10.91 10.56
N GLU A 76 -4.69 10.03 11.53
CA GLU A 76 -3.44 9.98 12.29
C GLU A 76 -2.22 9.80 11.36
N PRO A 77 -0.98 10.06 11.84
CA PRO A 77 0.23 9.89 11.05
C PRO A 77 0.38 8.46 10.51
N LEU A 78 0.66 8.35 9.21
CA LEU A 78 0.81 7.09 8.49
C LEU A 78 2.26 6.61 8.44
N PHE A 79 2.45 5.31 8.19
CA PHE A 79 3.74 4.63 8.17
C PHE A 79 3.99 3.94 6.83
N ASN A 80 5.27 3.72 6.50
CA ASN A 80 5.65 2.83 5.41
C ASN A 80 5.42 1.36 5.80
N GLY A 81 5.43 0.47 4.82
CA GLY A 81 5.19 -0.96 5.01
C GLY A 81 3.72 -1.35 5.10
N ILE A 82 2.80 -0.40 4.99
CA ILE A 82 1.36 -0.62 5.15
C ILE A 82 0.64 -0.33 3.83
N ASP A 83 -0.20 -1.27 3.40
CA ASP A 83 -1.05 -1.15 2.23
C ASP A 83 -2.37 -0.46 2.57
N TYR A 84 -2.35 0.86 2.56
CA TYR A 84 -3.56 1.64 2.82
C TYR A 84 -4.53 1.55 1.66
N LEU A 85 -5.77 1.17 1.97
CA LEU A 85 -6.89 1.08 1.06
C LEU A 85 -7.94 2.12 1.41
N TRP A 86 -8.55 2.71 0.40
CA TRP A 86 -9.62 3.70 0.57
C TRP A 86 -10.75 3.46 -0.42
N TRP A 87 -11.97 3.83 -0.01
CA TRP A 87 -13.17 3.77 -0.82
C TRP A 87 -14.18 4.81 -0.36
N SER A 88 -15.02 5.29 -1.29
CA SER A 88 -16.18 6.12 -0.98
C SER A 88 -17.40 5.79 -1.84
N ALA A 89 -18.59 6.04 -1.29
CA ALA A 89 -19.84 6.11 -2.01
C ALA A 89 -20.62 7.33 -1.55
N ILE A 90 -20.86 8.24 -2.47
CA ILE A 90 -21.43 9.55 -2.22
C ILE A 90 -22.93 9.52 -2.55
N GLN A 91 -23.77 10.30 -1.81
CA GLN A 91 -25.20 10.48 -2.07
C GLN A 91 -25.98 9.15 -2.07
N GLN A 92 -25.73 8.29 -1.09
CA GLN A 92 -26.42 7.00 -0.95
C GLN A 92 -27.70 7.17 -0.15
N ASP A 93 -28.84 6.76 -0.74
CA ASP A 93 -30.13 6.79 -0.07
C ASP A 93 -30.30 5.61 0.90
N VAL A 94 -30.57 5.91 2.15
CA VAL A 94 -30.95 4.98 3.20
C VAL A 94 -32.44 5.13 3.47
N ASN A 95 -33.26 4.26 2.89
CA ASN A 95 -34.72 4.33 2.93
C ASN A 95 -35.38 3.00 3.26
N SER A 96 -34.63 1.99 3.65
CA SER A 96 -35.11 0.66 4.03
C SER A 96 -34.39 0.14 5.26
N SER A 97 -35.01 -0.87 5.92
CA SER A 97 -34.47 -1.50 7.13
C SER A 97 -33.16 -2.25 6.93
N GLN A 98 -32.79 -2.55 5.69
CA GLN A 98 -31.51 -3.15 5.28
C GLN A 98 -31.08 -2.56 3.95
N ILE A 99 -29.84 -2.10 3.90
CA ILE A 99 -29.18 -1.68 2.66
C ILE A 99 -27.89 -2.47 2.50
N ASN A 100 -27.54 -2.78 1.27
CA ASN A 100 -26.26 -3.38 0.92
C ASN A 100 -25.47 -2.38 0.08
N ILE A 101 -24.31 -1.95 0.58
CA ILE A 101 -23.43 -1.00 -0.10
C ILE A 101 -22.15 -1.75 -0.48
N PRO A 102 -21.90 -1.98 -1.78
CA PRO A 102 -20.70 -2.67 -2.21
C PRO A 102 -19.47 -1.78 -2.00
N ILE A 103 -18.44 -2.32 -1.36
CA ILE A 103 -17.16 -1.64 -1.14
C ILE A 103 -16.12 -2.22 -2.08
N VAL A 104 -15.51 -1.36 -2.92
CA VAL A 104 -14.43 -1.72 -3.83
C VAL A 104 -13.25 -0.82 -3.55
N TYR A 105 -12.32 -1.31 -2.77
CA TYR A 105 -11.15 -0.53 -2.35
C TYR A 105 -10.20 -0.24 -3.51
N GLY A 106 -9.60 0.95 -3.48
CA GLY A 106 -8.40 1.29 -4.24
C GLY A 106 -7.20 1.41 -3.31
N HIS A 107 -6.01 1.04 -3.80
CA HIS A 107 -4.76 1.30 -3.10
C HIS A 107 -4.45 2.79 -3.11
N VAL A 108 -4.04 3.34 -1.98
CA VAL A 108 -3.64 4.75 -1.83
C VAL A 108 -2.21 4.92 -1.31
N ALA A 109 -1.54 3.81 -0.99
CA ALA A 109 -0.09 3.75 -0.83
C ALA A 109 0.59 3.54 -2.21
N THR A 110 1.90 3.36 -2.21
CA THR A 110 2.72 3.13 -3.41
C THR A 110 3.49 1.83 -3.24
N GLN A 111 3.62 1.04 -4.30
CA GLN A 111 4.44 -0.17 -4.29
C GLN A 111 5.71 0.01 -5.13
N VAL A 112 6.84 -0.45 -4.61
CA VAL A 112 8.10 -0.60 -5.33
C VAL A 112 8.47 -2.08 -5.38
N VAL A 113 8.72 -2.58 -6.57
CA VAL A 113 9.17 -3.95 -6.84
C VAL A 113 10.49 -3.87 -7.60
N VAL A 114 11.47 -4.66 -7.17
CA VAL A 114 12.77 -4.79 -7.83
C VAL A 114 12.99 -6.25 -8.22
N GLU A 115 13.04 -6.52 -9.51
CA GLU A 115 13.39 -7.84 -10.07
C GLU A 115 14.86 -7.88 -10.45
N LEU A 116 15.58 -8.89 -9.96
CA LEU A 116 17.01 -9.07 -10.23
C LEU A 116 17.23 -10.12 -11.31
N THR A 117 18.16 -9.81 -12.20
CA THR A 117 18.72 -10.74 -13.18
C THR A 117 20.24 -10.65 -13.19
N GLY A 118 20.93 -11.77 -13.43
CA GLY A 118 22.37 -11.78 -13.69
C GLY A 118 22.66 -11.20 -15.06
N GLY A 119 23.72 -10.39 -15.17
CA GLY A 119 24.30 -9.98 -16.43
C GLY A 119 25.07 -11.13 -17.11
N GLU A 120 25.81 -10.80 -18.16
CA GLU A 120 26.56 -11.81 -18.93
C GLU A 120 27.55 -12.57 -18.02
N GLY A 121 27.42 -13.90 -18.01
CA GLY A 121 28.28 -14.79 -17.22
C GLY A 121 28.01 -14.81 -15.72
N ILE A 122 26.98 -14.13 -15.22
CA ILE A 122 26.64 -14.09 -13.79
C ILE A 122 25.39 -14.88 -13.51
N THR A 123 25.49 -15.84 -12.60
CA THR A 123 24.34 -16.58 -12.06
C THR A 123 24.05 -16.11 -10.63
N ILE A 124 22.88 -15.50 -10.40
CA ILE A 124 22.44 -15.15 -9.05
C ILE A 124 21.86 -16.37 -8.39
N ASN A 125 22.48 -16.81 -7.29
CA ASN A 125 21.99 -17.96 -6.51
C ASN A 125 20.89 -17.52 -5.53
N GLN A 126 21.06 -16.37 -4.89
CA GLN A 126 20.12 -15.88 -3.86
C GLN A 126 20.21 -14.37 -3.69
N LEU A 127 19.06 -13.73 -3.53
CA LEU A 127 18.94 -12.40 -2.93
C LEU A 127 18.81 -12.58 -1.41
N VAL A 128 19.87 -12.25 -0.67
CA VAL A 128 19.96 -12.49 0.78
C VAL A 128 19.27 -11.39 1.56
N SER A 129 19.46 -10.13 1.15
CA SER A 129 18.88 -8.96 1.79
C SER A 129 18.64 -7.85 0.77
N ALA A 130 17.61 -7.05 1.00
CA ALA A 130 17.31 -5.84 0.25
C ALA A 130 16.86 -4.75 1.21
N MET A 131 17.44 -3.56 1.09
CA MET A 131 17.13 -2.38 1.89
C MET A 131 16.83 -1.20 0.96
N ILE A 132 15.81 -0.41 1.30
CA ILE A 132 15.43 0.80 0.57
C ILE A 132 15.36 1.98 1.52
N THR A 133 15.63 3.21 1.05
CA THR A 133 15.38 4.44 1.83
C THR A 133 13.99 4.98 1.48
N PRO A 134 12.93 4.60 2.23
CA PRO A 134 11.58 5.04 1.93
C PRO A 134 11.38 6.52 2.30
N PRO A 135 10.20 7.11 1.97
CA PRO A 135 9.79 8.41 2.46
C PRO A 135 9.85 8.51 4.00
N VAL A 136 10.03 9.72 4.50
CA VAL A 136 9.82 9.98 5.93
C VAL A 136 8.37 9.67 6.31
N VAL A 137 8.17 9.02 7.45
CA VAL A 137 6.83 8.69 7.99
C VAL A 137 6.11 9.92 8.52
N GLY A 138 4.79 9.80 8.74
CA GLY A 138 3.97 10.85 9.37
C GLY A 138 3.12 11.66 8.38
N ALA A 139 3.09 11.28 7.10
CA ALA A 139 2.09 11.80 6.17
C ALA A 139 0.67 11.46 6.66
N THR A 140 -0.30 12.25 6.26
CA THR A 140 -1.72 12.04 6.61
C THR A 140 -2.57 11.83 5.35
N MET A 141 -3.70 11.13 5.53
CA MET A 141 -4.71 10.89 4.50
C MET A 141 -5.92 11.79 4.74
N ASP A 142 -6.47 12.38 3.70
CA ASP A 142 -7.77 13.02 3.71
C ASP A 142 -8.87 11.97 3.51
N LEU A 143 -9.81 11.88 4.44
CA LEU A 143 -10.89 10.87 4.40
C LEU A 143 -11.83 11.06 3.21
N GLY A 144 -12.09 12.31 2.83
CA GLY A 144 -13.04 12.64 1.76
C GLY A 144 -12.55 12.26 0.37
N THR A 145 -11.24 12.20 0.18
CA THR A 145 -10.60 11.99 -1.13
C THR A 145 -9.69 10.78 -1.21
N GLY A 146 -9.29 10.19 -0.07
CA GLY A 146 -8.27 9.14 0.00
C GLY A 146 -6.85 9.61 -0.30
N VAL A 147 -6.65 10.90 -0.50
CA VAL A 147 -5.34 11.44 -0.86
C VAL A 147 -4.42 11.43 0.34
N ILE A 148 -3.28 10.75 0.22
CA ILE A 148 -2.16 10.86 1.15
C ILE A 148 -1.26 11.99 0.67
N THR A 149 -0.97 12.97 1.53
CA THR A 149 -0.05 14.05 1.21
C THR A 149 1.35 13.47 0.95
N PRO A 150 1.94 13.66 -0.26
CA PRO A 150 3.25 13.11 -0.56
C PRO A 150 4.34 13.66 0.36
N ALA A 151 5.20 12.77 0.86
CA ALA A 151 6.39 13.19 1.58
C ALA A 151 7.38 13.91 0.65
N THR A 152 8.20 14.79 1.23
CA THR A 152 9.21 15.57 0.49
C THR A 152 10.64 15.29 0.97
N ALA A 153 10.82 14.25 1.74
CA ALA A 153 12.13 13.82 2.27
C ALA A 153 12.17 12.30 2.41
N PHE A 154 13.39 11.74 2.41
CA PHE A 154 13.63 10.33 2.70
C PHE A 154 13.83 10.08 4.19
N GLY A 155 13.36 8.92 4.65
CA GLY A 155 13.54 8.41 5.99
C GLY A 155 14.82 7.60 6.15
N LYS A 156 14.84 6.73 7.15
CA LYS A 156 15.92 5.74 7.33
C LYS A 156 15.70 4.56 6.40
N ALA A 157 16.81 3.89 6.05
CA ALA A 157 16.73 2.64 5.29
C ALA A 157 15.91 1.59 6.04
N ASP A 158 15.07 0.89 5.29
CA ASP A 158 14.18 -0.15 5.80
C ASP A 158 14.26 -1.42 4.95
N LYS A 159 13.90 -2.55 5.54
CA LYS A 159 14.04 -3.87 4.92
C LYS A 159 12.86 -4.13 3.97
N MET A 160 13.19 -4.53 2.75
CA MET A 160 12.19 -4.99 1.77
C MET A 160 11.80 -6.45 1.99
N GLY A 161 10.57 -6.83 1.66
CA GLY A 161 10.16 -8.23 1.55
C GLY A 161 10.84 -8.88 0.34
N ILE A 162 11.27 -10.15 0.48
CA ILE A 162 11.97 -10.89 -0.58
C ILE A 162 11.18 -12.14 -0.94
N ASN A 163 11.01 -12.35 -2.25
CA ASN A 163 10.47 -13.57 -2.82
C ASN A 163 11.34 -14.00 -4.03
N GLY A 164 12.15 -15.04 -3.86
CA GLY A 164 13.14 -15.45 -4.87
C GLY A 164 14.16 -14.36 -5.17
N LEU A 165 14.20 -13.89 -6.41
CA LEU A 165 15.05 -12.79 -6.87
C LEU A 165 14.30 -11.45 -6.97
N THR A 166 13.15 -11.34 -6.33
CA THR A 166 12.34 -10.13 -6.31
C THR A 166 12.31 -9.56 -4.89
N ALA A 167 12.58 -8.27 -4.77
CA ALA A 167 12.37 -7.49 -3.55
C ALA A 167 11.19 -6.54 -3.74
N GLN A 168 10.38 -6.37 -2.70
CA GLN A 168 9.22 -5.47 -2.75
C GLN A 168 9.05 -4.68 -1.45
N TYR A 169 8.49 -3.49 -1.58
CA TYR A 169 8.21 -2.62 -0.45
C TYR A 169 7.02 -1.72 -0.73
N ILE A 170 6.17 -1.55 0.28
CA ILE A 170 5.04 -0.60 0.24
C ILE A 170 5.48 0.66 0.98
N LEU A 171 5.26 1.80 0.36
CA LEU A 171 5.69 3.08 0.92
C LEU A 171 4.62 4.16 0.74
N LEU A 172 4.72 5.21 1.54
CA LEU A 172 3.92 6.41 1.37
C LEU A 172 4.29 7.11 0.05
N PRO A 173 3.35 7.80 -0.61
CA PRO A 173 3.68 8.61 -1.79
C PRO A 173 4.79 9.62 -1.47
N ILE A 174 5.67 9.85 -2.44
CA ILE A 174 6.78 10.81 -2.30
C ILE A 174 6.93 11.66 -3.55
N ARG A 175 7.25 12.95 -3.34
CA ARG A 175 7.70 13.86 -4.38
C ARG A 175 9.05 14.42 -4.00
N HIS A 176 10.08 14.05 -4.77
CA HIS A 176 11.46 14.46 -4.50
C HIS A 176 12.31 14.42 -5.78
N SER A 177 13.28 15.33 -5.94
CA SER A 177 14.14 15.37 -7.10
C SER A 177 15.31 14.38 -7.06
N ALA A 178 15.74 13.97 -5.86
CA ALA A 178 16.78 12.96 -5.71
C ALA A 178 16.18 11.54 -5.74
N PRO A 179 16.97 10.55 -6.22
CA PRO A 179 16.54 9.15 -6.22
C PRO A 179 16.57 8.54 -4.80
N MET A 180 15.88 7.42 -4.62
CA MET A 180 15.97 6.59 -3.42
C MET A 180 17.21 5.68 -3.46
N THR A 181 17.81 5.42 -2.32
CA THR A 181 18.90 4.44 -2.22
C THR A 181 18.35 3.03 -2.06
N LEU A 182 18.86 2.10 -2.87
CA LEU A 182 18.65 0.65 -2.78
C LEU A 182 19.97 -0.03 -2.47
N THR A 183 19.97 -0.89 -1.43
CA THR A 183 21.12 -1.75 -1.09
C THR A 183 20.68 -3.21 -1.14
N LEU A 184 21.45 -4.03 -1.84
CA LEU A 184 21.19 -5.45 -2.08
C LEU A 184 22.38 -6.28 -1.60
N GLU A 185 22.11 -7.36 -0.89
CA GLU A 185 23.08 -8.42 -0.59
C GLU A 185 22.75 -9.65 -1.41
N ILE A 186 23.70 -10.10 -2.24
CA ILE A 186 23.48 -11.13 -3.24
C ILE A 186 24.58 -12.20 -3.14
N SER A 187 24.19 -13.47 -3.21
CA SER A 187 25.08 -14.59 -3.47
C SER A 187 25.03 -14.95 -4.95
N ALA A 188 26.17 -15.02 -5.61
CA ALA A 188 26.28 -15.30 -7.05
C ALA A 188 27.45 -16.27 -7.35
N ASP A 189 27.42 -16.91 -8.51
CA ASP A 189 28.53 -17.67 -9.12
C ASP A 189 29.15 -18.76 -8.22
N ASN A 190 28.32 -19.44 -7.42
CA ASN A 190 28.76 -20.46 -6.43
C ASN A 190 29.79 -19.93 -5.41
N GLU A 191 29.87 -18.61 -5.22
CA GLU A 191 30.69 -18.04 -4.16
C GLU A 191 30.08 -18.34 -2.77
N ASN A 192 30.93 -18.64 -1.80
CA ASN A 192 30.51 -18.85 -0.40
C ASN A 192 30.31 -17.52 0.36
N SER A 193 30.44 -16.38 -0.31
CA SER A 193 30.31 -15.05 0.26
C SER A 193 29.24 -14.25 -0.45
N THR A 194 28.58 -13.36 0.29
CA THR A 194 27.66 -12.38 -0.27
C THR A 194 28.40 -11.13 -0.72
N ARG A 195 27.90 -10.51 -1.77
CA ARG A 195 28.34 -9.17 -2.22
C ARG A 195 27.26 -8.15 -1.95
N THR A 196 27.67 -6.98 -1.50
CA THR A 196 26.77 -5.83 -1.28
C THR A 196 26.82 -4.89 -2.47
N TYR A 197 25.66 -4.55 -2.99
CA TYR A 197 25.49 -3.61 -4.08
C TYR A 197 24.63 -2.44 -3.62
N THR A 198 25.04 -1.22 -3.95
CA THR A 198 24.25 -0.01 -3.69
C THR A 198 23.97 0.68 -5.02
N THR A 199 22.71 1.00 -5.27
CA THR A 199 22.27 1.72 -6.47
C THR A 199 21.17 2.74 -6.11
N GLN A 200 20.78 3.53 -7.10
CA GLN A 200 19.77 4.59 -6.94
C GLN A 200 18.51 4.24 -7.74
N ILE A 201 17.37 4.19 -7.09
CA ILE A 201 16.06 4.05 -7.73
C ILE A 201 15.57 5.46 -8.11
N PRO A 202 15.46 5.77 -9.42
CA PRO A 202 14.93 7.06 -9.86
C PRO A 202 13.43 7.16 -9.52
N LEU A 203 12.98 8.38 -9.26
CA LEU A 203 11.56 8.69 -9.16
C LEU A 203 11.09 9.19 -10.53
N PRO A 204 10.24 8.46 -11.27
CA PRO A 204 9.70 8.93 -12.54
C PRO A 204 8.96 10.26 -12.34
N ASP A 205 9.30 11.25 -13.17
CA ASP A 205 8.78 12.63 -13.07
C ASP A 205 8.97 13.29 -11.68
N GLY A 206 9.94 12.82 -10.91
CA GLY A 206 10.22 13.32 -9.55
C GLY A 206 9.24 12.86 -8.49
N GLU A 207 8.43 11.81 -8.74
CA GLU A 207 7.47 11.32 -7.76
C GLU A 207 7.20 9.82 -7.87
N LEU A 208 6.77 9.22 -6.76
CA LEU A 208 6.08 7.94 -6.73
C LEU A 208 4.65 8.19 -6.25
N LYS A 209 3.70 7.98 -7.14
CA LYS A 209 2.28 8.32 -6.95
C LYS A 209 1.54 7.26 -6.14
N ALA A 210 0.58 7.71 -5.34
CA ALA A 210 -0.41 6.86 -4.70
C ALA A 210 -1.13 5.97 -5.73
N GLY A 211 -1.46 4.74 -5.33
CA GLY A 211 -2.19 3.78 -6.16
C GLY A 211 -1.39 3.19 -7.32
N ASN A 212 -0.07 3.41 -7.38
CA ASN A 212 0.78 2.87 -8.43
C ASN A 212 1.77 1.83 -7.89
N SER A 213 2.06 0.84 -8.74
CA SER A 213 3.16 -0.12 -8.56
C SER A 213 4.26 0.16 -9.58
N TYR A 214 5.48 0.30 -9.08
CA TYR A 214 6.68 0.61 -9.85
C TYR A 214 7.60 -0.61 -9.88
N LEU A 215 7.73 -1.23 -11.05
CA LEU A 215 8.63 -2.36 -11.28
C LEU A 215 9.94 -1.89 -11.86
N PHE A 216 11.03 -2.09 -11.14
CA PHE A 216 12.41 -1.83 -11.56
C PHE A 216 13.11 -3.15 -11.88
N LYS A 217 13.66 -3.28 -13.08
CA LYS A 217 14.48 -4.42 -13.46
C LYS A 217 15.96 -4.07 -13.23
N ALA A 218 16.60 -4.82 -12.35
CA ALA A 218 17.99 -4.63 -11.95
C ALA A 218 18.87 -5.76 -12.54
N VAL A 219 19.91 -5.38 -13.26
CA VAL A 219 20.90 -6.30 -13.82
C VAL A 219 22.18 -6.20 -12.99
N ILE A 220 22.65 -7.34 -12.49
CA ILE A 220 23.89 -7.46 -11.70
C ILE A 220 25.06 -7.72 -12.67
N ASN A 221 26.00 -6.79 -12.74
CA ASN A 221 27.16 -6.87 -13.63
C ASN A 221 28.45 -6.83 -12.79
N GLY A 222 28.99 -7.99 -12.43
CA GLY A 222 30.23 -8.08 -11.63
C GLY A 222 30.13 -7.27 -10.34
N ASN A 223 30.68 -6.06 -10.33
CA ASN A 223 30.74 -5.17 -9.16
C ASN A 223 29.67 -4.04 -9.19
N SER A 224 28.74 -4.05 -10.15
CA SER A 224 27.75 -2.99 -10.31
C SER A 224 26.34 -3.53 -10.50
N VAL A 225 25.34 -2.71 -10.16
CA VAL A 225 23.93 -2.91 -10.48
C VAL A 225 23.49 -1.83 -11.44
N THR A 226 22.88 -2.25 -12.54
CA THR A 226 22.26 -1.34 -13.50
C THR A 226 20.75 -1.51 -13.45
N LEU A 227 20.00 -0.42 -13.22
CA LEU A 227 18.54 -0.43 -13.39
C LEU A 227 18.24 -0.28 -14.90
N ALA A 228 17.75 -1.35 -15.50
CA ALA A 228 17.55 -1.41 -16.95
C ALA A 228 16.28 -0.68 -17.40
N SER A 229 15.24 -0.70 -16.60
CA SER A 229 13.94 -0.08 -16.94
C SER A 229 13.08 0.12 -15.69
N VAL A 230 12.13 1.04 -15.78
CA VAL A 230 11.02 1.16 -14.86
C VAL A 230 9.72 0.92 -15.62
N ASN A 231 8.84 0.10 -15.07
CA ASN A 231 7.48 -0.08 -15.56
C ASN A 231 6.52 0.39 -14.46
N VAL A 232 5.63 1.32 -14.80
CA VAL A 232 4.63 1.88 -13.88
C VAL A 232 3.27 1.32 -14.29
N LYS A 233 2.57 0.74 -13.33
CA LYS A 233 1.20 0.24 -13.50
C LYS A 233 0.31 0.79 -12.39
N ASP A 234 -0.98 0.93 -12.68
CA ASP A 234 -1.97 1.08 -11.61
C ASP A 234 -1.85 -0.14 -10.70
N TRP A 235 -1.79 0.11 -9.42
CA TRP A 235 -1.68 -0.97 -8.44
C TRP A 235 -3.03 -1.67 -8.31
N THR A 236 -3.18 -2.74 -9.04
CA THR A 236 -4.32 -3.65 -8.94
C THR A 236 -3.86 -4.93 -8.26
N ASP A 237 -4.69 -5.51 -7.40
CA ASP A 237 -4.39 -6.67 -6.55
C ASP A 237 -4.03 -7.97 -7.27
N VAL A 238 -3.90 -7.97 -8.57
CA VAL A 238 -3.62 -9.17 -9.34
C VAL A 238 -2.19 -9.12 -9.82
N ASP A 239 -1.32 -9.88 -9.13
CA ASP A 239 -0.15 -10.37 -9.78
C ASP A 239 -0.60 -11.34 -10.90
N GLU A 240 0.12 -11.38 -12.01
CA GLU A 240 -0.15 -12.28 -13.13
C GLU A 240 0.00 -13.78 -12.74
N THR A 241 0.46 -14.09 -11.52
CA THR A 241 0.65 -15.43 -10.93
C THR A 241 -0.46 -15.80 -9.94
N GLY A 242 -1.41 -14.91 -9.65
CA GLY A 242 -2.51 -15.15 -8.70
C GLY A 242 -2.09 -15.20 -7.24
N LYS A 243 -0.90 -14.71 -6.89
CA LYS A 243 -0.43 -14.60 -5.50
C LYS A 243 -0.45 -13.14 -5.07
N PRO A 244 -1.05 -12.82 -3.90
CA PRO A 244 -0.97 -11.48 -3.35
C PRO A 244 0.49 -11.13 -3.05
N LEU A 245 0.94 -9.97 -3.53
CA LEU A 245 2.28 -9.43 -3.29
C LEU A 245 2.34 -8.72 -1.92
N TYR A 246 2.05 -9.44 -0.84
CA TYR A 246 2.20 -8.88 0.50
C TYR A 246 3.52 -9.33 1.12
N PRO A 247 4.27 -8.42 1.80
CA PRO A 247 5.36 -8.85 2.63
C PRO A 247 4.79 -9.74 3.73
N THR A 248 5.20 -11.01 3.77
CA THR A 248 4.98 -11.85 4.94
C THR A 248 5.81 -11.27 6.06
N GLN A 249 5.17 -10.61 7.03
CA GLN A 249 5.83 -10.32 8.29
C GLN A 249 6.08 -11.66 9.01
N ASN A 250 7.34 -12.02 9.17
CA ASN A 250 7.79 -13.06 10.09
C ASN A 250 7.92 -12.46 11.49
#